data_0952b86dd3e5948e259af5d17505231e
#
_entry.id   0952b86dd3e5948e259af5d17505231e
#
_cell.length_a   1.000
_cell.length_b   1.000
_cell.length_c   1.000
_cell.angle_alpha   90.00
_cell.angle_beta   90.00
_cell.angle_gamma   90.00
#
_symmetry.space_group_name_H-M   'P 1'
#
loop_
_entity.id
_entity.type
_entity.pdbx_description
1 polymer ?
#
loop_
_entity_poly.entity_id
_entity_poly.type
_entity_poly.pdbx_seq_one_letter_code
_entity_poly.pdbx_strand_id
1 'polypeptide(L)'
;MSSYVSHTGSVARYVDAPNLSISAAGTNFAYRDIGPRAGVPLVLLNHWGAVLDNFDPRIVDGLASKRRVIAIDYRGIGASGGKAPVTVGEMARDAIGLIRTLGFEKVDLLGFSLGGFVAQDLTLKAPDLVRKLILTGTGPAGGAGIDKVGPVSWPLMIKGLLTLRDPKFYLFFTSTANGRRAAKAFLGRLKERKADRDKGPTPEAFLRQLKAIKSWGQQAPQDLGSIGVPVLIANGDSDIMVPTANSIDMVRRIPGAQLVIYEDAGHGGIFQNHADFVPKALSFLDA
;
A
#
# COMPACT_ATOMS: atom_id res chain seq x y z
N MET A 1 -11.47 16.35 25.91
CA MET A 1 -12.39 15.18 25.90
C MET A 1 -12.79 14.97 24.44
N SER A 2 -12.16 14.00 23.78
CA SER A 2 -12.47 13.68 22.37
C SER A 2 -13.62 12.68 22.37
N SER A 3 -14.74 13.06 21.78
CA SER A 3 -15.93 12.22 21.65
C SER A 3 -15.62 11.09 20.64
N TYR A 4 -15.37 9.89 21.15
CA TYR A 4 -15.40 8.67 20.35
C TYR A 4 -16.85 8.45 19.88
N VAL A 5 -17.11 8.72 18.62
CA VAL A 5 -18.36 8.27 17.99
C VAL A 5 -18.16 6.78 17.70
N SER A 6 -18.70 5.93 18.56
CA SER A 6 -18.76 4.49 18.33
C SER A 6 -19.79 4.20 17.24
N HIS A 7 -19.34 4.03 16.00
CA HIS A 7 -20.19 3.45 14.96
C HIS A 7 -20.24 1.93 15.20
N THR A 8 -21.32 1.47 15.84
CA THR A 8 -21.56 0.05 16.21
C THR A 8 -22.12 -0.80 15.07
N GLY A 9 -22.01 -0.38 13.81
CA GLY A 9 -22.36 -1.17 12.64
C GLY A 9 -21.11 -1.57 11.87
N SER A 10 -20.91 -2.86 11.59
CA SER A 10 -19.87 -3.30 10.68
C SER A 10 -20.17 -2.75 9.28
N VAL A 11 -19.33 -1.84 8.78
CA VAL A 11 -19.44 -1.36 7.40
C VAL A 11 -19.13 -2.54 6.48
N ALA A 12 -20.09 -2.95 5.68
CA ALA A 12 -20.00 -4.17 4.87
C ALA A 12 -19.07 -4.00 3.65
N ARG A 13 -18.84 -2.77 3.18
CA ARG A 13 -18.06 -2.49 1.97
C ARG A 13 -17.14 -1.28 2.16
N TYR A 14 -15.93 -1.37 1.63
CA TYR A 14 -14.94 -0.28 1.71
C TYR A 14 -15.40 1.02 1.05
N VAL A 15 -16.15 0.91 -0.03
CA VAL A 15 -16.68 2.08 -0.76
C VAL A 15 -17.70 2.89 0.05
N ASP A 16 -18.32 2.28 1.06
CA ASP A 16 -19.29 2.91 1.94
C ASP A 16 -18.70 3.31 3.31
N ALA A 17 -17.42 2.98 3.55
CA ALA A 17 -16.73 3.27 4.81
C ALA A 17 -16.58 4.79 5.01
N PRO A 18 -16.89 5.34 6.21
CA PRO A 18 -16.68 6.75 6.49
C PRO A 18 -15.18 7.09 6.50
N ASN A 19 -14.85 8.31 6.08
CA ASN A 19 -13.53 8.88 6.32
C ASN A 19 -13.45 9.30 7.78
N LEU A 20 -12.52 8.71 8.52
CA LEU A 20 -12.24 9.00 9.92
C LEU A 20 -10.96 9.83 10.02
N SER A 21 -10.79 10.54 11.13
CA SER A 21 -9.59 11.34 11.40
C SER A 21 -9.13 11.17 12.84
N ILE A 22 -7.82 11.14 13.03
CA ILE A 22 -7.20 11.07 14.35
C ILE A 22 -5.94 11.94 14.40
N SER A 23 -5.73 12.65 15.51
CA SER A 23 -4.52 13.43 15.73
C SER A 23 -3.39 12.51 16.24
N ALA A 24 -2.31 12.43 15.50
CA ALA A 24 -1.13 11.64 15.83
C ALA A 24 0.13 12.31 15.28
N ALA A 25 1.28 12.12 15.90
CA ALA A 25 2.58 12.62 15.45
C ALA A 25 2.55 14.12 15.03
N GLY A 26 1.75 14.95 15.70
CA GLY A 26 1.66 16.40 15.48
C GLY A 26 0.81 16.83 14.28
N THR A 27 -0.01 15.94 13.70
CA THR A 27 -0.96 16.27 12.64
C THR A 27 -2.20 15.37 12.69
N ASN A 28 -3.22 15.68 11.88
CA ASN A 28 -4.37 14.80 11.72
C ASN A 28 -4.13 13.83 10.56
N PHE A 29 -4.42 12.55 10.78
CA PHE A 29 -4.37 11.51 9.77
C PHE A 29 -5.77 11.05 9.42
N ALA A 30 -6.06 10.94 8.12
CA ALA A 30 -7.27 10.34 7.61
C ALA A 30 -7.07 8.82 7.49
N TYR A 31 -8.13 8.07 7.81
CA TYR A 31 -8.13 6.61 7.71
C TYR A 31 -9.54 6.06 7.53
N ARG A 32 -9.65 4.81 7.08
CA ARG A 32 -10.91 4.04 7.10
C ARG A 32 -10.71 2.77 7.89
N ASP A 33 -11.75 2.31 8.58
CA ASP A 33 -11.73 1.19 9.51
C ASP A 33 -12.95 0.31 9.27
N ILE A 34 -12.74 -0.88 8.71
CA ILE A 34 -13.81 -1.82 8.35
C ILE A 34 -13.50 -3.24 8.81
N GLY A 35 -14.51 -4.09 8.75
CA GLY A 35 -14.43 -5.50 9.14
C GLY A 35 -14.65 -5.75 10.64
N PRO A 36 -14.51 -7.01 11.08
CA PRO A 36 -14.72 -7.41 12.47
C PRO A 36 -13.73 -6.75 13.42
N ARG A 37 -14.18 -6.42 14.63
CA ARG A 37 -13.35 -5.71 15.63
C ARG A 37 -12.43 -6.62 16.44
N ALA A 38 -12.53 -7.92 16.26
CA ALA A 38 -11.73 -8.91 16.99
C ALA A 38 -10.40 -9.20 16.28
N GLY A 39 -9.40 -9.61 17.06
CA GLY A 39 -8.10 -10.05 16.56
C GLY A 39 -7.14 -8.92 16.22
N VAL A 40 -5.98 -9.29 15.65
CA VAL A 40 -4.93 -8.36 15.22
C VAL A 40 -5.39 -7.63 13.95
N PRO A 41 -5.43 -6.29 13.94
CA PRO A 41 -5.86 -5.54 12.76
C PRO A 41 -4.80 -5.58 11.66
N LEU A 42 -5.26 -5.52 10.40
CA LEU A 42 -4.42 -5.36 9.22
C LEU A 42 -4.38 -3.89 8.82
N VAL A 43 -3.20 -3.28 8.84
CA VAL A 43 -2.99 -1.90 8.37
C VAL A 43 -2.52 -1.93 6.92
N LEU A 44 -3.19 -1.17 6.06
CA LEU A 44 -2.88 -1.03 4.65
C LEU A 44 -2.11 0.27 4.39
N LEU A 45 -0.95 0.13 3.73
CA LEU A 45 -0.06 1.21 3.31
C LEU A 45 -0.04 1.31 1.79
N ASN A 46 -0.48 2.47 1.25
CA ASN A 46 -0.76 2.63 -0.16
C ASN A 46 0.48 3.06 -0.99
N HIS A 47 0.31 3.07 -2.31
CA HIS A 47 1.32 3.44 -3.28
C HIS A 47 1.52 4.96 -3.40
N TRP A 48 2.51 5.37 -4.19
CA TRP A 48 2.81 6.75 -4.55
C TRP A 48 1.61 7.45 -5.20
N GLY A 49 1.30 8.64 -4.72
CA GLY A 49 0.22 9.47 -5.24
C GLY A 49 -1.18 8.95 -4.95
N ALA A 50 -1.31 7.95 -4.06
CA ALA A 50 -2.59 7.36 -3.70
C ALA A 50 -3.21 8.00 -2.47
N VAL A 51 -4.53 8.07 -2.48
CA VAL A 51 -5.40 8.38 -1.36
C VAL A 51 -6.24 7.16 -0.97
N LEU A 52 -7.02 7.23 0.10
CA LEU A 52 -7.88 6.10 0.55
C LEU A 52 -8.74 5.52 -0.59
N ASP A 53 -9.25 6.34 -1.51
CA ASP A 53 -10.02 5.88 -2.67
C ASP A 53 -9.23 5.07 -3.69
N ASN A 54 -7.91 4.95 -3.56
CA ASN A 54 -7.07 4.18 -4.47
C ASN A 54 -6.77 2.75 -3.98
N PHE A 55 -7.21 2.36 -2.78
CA PHE A 55 -7.25 0.96 -2.40
C PHE A 55 -8.34 0.22 -3.18
N ASP A 56 -7.99 -0.91 -3.79
CA ASP A 56 -8.95 -1.72 -4.55
C ASP A 56 -10.03 -2.29 -3.62
N PRO A 57 -11.32 -1.96 -3.82
CA PRO A 57 -12.38 -2.47 -2.96
C PRO A 57 -12.43 -4.00 -2.88
N ARG A 58 -12.07 -4.73 -3.94
CA ARG A 58 -12.06 -6.20 -3.93
C ARG A 58 -10.99 -6.78 -3.01
N ILE A 59 -9.83 -6.11 -2.92
CA ILE A 59 -8.80 -6.49 -1.95
C ILE A 59 -9.28 -6.16 -0.54
N VAL A 60 -9.72 -4.91 -0.31
CA VAL A 60 -10.06 -4.45 1.03
C VAL A 60 -11.28 -5.20 1.59
N ASP A 61 -12.37 -5.32 0.82
CA ASP A 61 -13.59 -6.03 1.24
C ASP A 61 -13.30 -7.52 1.47
N GLY A 62 -12.48 -8.12 0.60
CA GLY A 62 -12.10 -9.51 0.74
C GLY A 62 -11.33 -9.78 2.04
N LEU A 63 -10.35 -8.94 2.38
CA LEU A 63 -9.60 -9.02 3.64
C LEU A 63 -10.49 -8.68 4.85
N ALA A 64 -11.33 -7.66 4.71
CA ALA A 64 -12.25 -7.21 5.75
C ALA A 64 -13.37 -8.23 6.07
N SER A 65 -13.59 -9.20 5.21
CA SER A 65 -14.55 -10.30 5.48
C SER A 65 -14.15 -11.16 6.71
N LYS A 66 -12.86 -11.17 7.06
CA LYS A 66 -12.30 -11.97 8.15
C LYS A 66 -11.46 -11.18 9.16
N ARG A 67 -11.04 -9.97 8.82
CA ARG A 67 -10.10 -9.17 9.58
C ARG A 67 -10.55 -7.72 9.73
N ARG A 68 -10.21 -7.09 10.86
CA ARG A 68 -10.27 -5.63 10.94
C ARG A 68 -9.21 -5.05 10.01
N VAL A 69 -9.61 -4.17 9.10
CA VAL A 69 -8.73 -3.53 8.12
C VAL A 69 -8.73 -2.02 8.34
N ILE A 70 -7.54 -1.45 8.51
CA ILE A 70 -7.30 -0.03 8.68
C ILE A 70 -6.53 0.47 7.46
N ALA A 71 -7.18 1.21 6.57
CA ALA A 71 -6.52 1.89 5.46
C ALA A 71 -6.16 3.31 5.88
N ILE A 72 -4.93 3.76 5.65
CA ILE A 72 -4.45 5.07 6.08
C ILE A 72 -3.97 5.92 4.91
N ASP A 73 -4.19 7.25 5.01
CA ASP A 73 -3.52 8.24 4.18
C ASP A 73 -2.24 8.72 4.88
N TYR A 74 -1.16 8.85 4.12
CA TYR A 74 0.08 9.43 4.64
C TYR A 74 -0.10 10.92 4.97
N ARG A 75 0.79 11.44 5.82
CA ARG A 75 0.89 12.88 6.11
C ARG A 75 0.89 13.69 4.81
N GLY A 76 0.04 14.73 4.72
CA GLY A 76 -0.07 15.61 3.57
C GLY A 76 -0.67 14.98 2.32
N ILE A 77 -1.32 13.83 2.44
CA ILE A 77 -2.00 13.12 1.35
C ILE A 77 -3.50 13.01 1.69
N GLY A 78 -4.35 13.15 0.68
CA GLY A 78 -5.80 13.05 0.83
C GLY A 78 -6.33 14.08 1.83
N ALA A 79 -7.03 13.59 2.85
CA ALA A 79 -7.53 14.41 3.96
C ALA A 79 -6.57 14.48 5.17
N SER A 80 -5.39 13.85 5.10
CA SER A 80 -4.37 13.97 6.13
C SER A 80 -3.69 15.34 6.09
N GLY A 81 -3.51 15.95 7.26
CA GLY A 81 -2.88 17.25 7.41
C GLY A 81 -1.35 17.20 7.28
N GLY A 82 -0.75 18.38 7.37
CA GLY A 82 0.71 18.55 7.34
C GLY A 82 1.29 18.51 5.93
N LYS A 83 2.61 18.29 5.86
CA LYS A 83 3.38 18.27 4.62
C LYS A 83 3.94 16.86 4.39
N ALA A 84 3.76 16.30 3.19
CA ALA A 84 4.23 14.96 2.85
C ALA A 84 5.73 14.82 3.13
N PRO A 85 6.18 13.75 3.82
CA PRO A 85 7.60 13.49 4.05
C PRO A 85 8.39 13.29 2.74
N VAL A 86 9.69 13.47 2.78
CA VAL A 86 10.61 13.27 1.65
C VAL A 86 11.47 12.03 1.81
N THR A 87 11.25 11.26 2.86
CA THR A 87 11.93 9.98 3.12
C THR A 87 10.95 8.92 3.57
N VAL A 88 11.23 7.67 3.22
CA VAL A 88 10.48 6.49 3.70
C VAL A 88 10.55 6.39 5.22
N GLY A 89 11.71 6.71 5.80
CA GLY A 89 11.91 6.68 7.25
C GLY A 89 11.02 7.63 8.04
N GLU A 90 10.69 8.80 7.50
CA GLU A 90 9.71 9.72 8.13
C GLU A 90 8.30 9.17 7.99
N MET A 91 7.93 8.62 6.82
CA MET A 91 6.62 7.99 6.62
C MET A 91 6.41 6.79 7.56
N ALA A 92 7.46 5.98 7.79
CA ALA A 92 7.41 4.86 8.73
C ALA A 92 7.21 5.34 10.17
N ARG A 93 7.92 6.39 10.62
CA ARG A 93 7.71 6.97 11.96
C ARG A 93 6.29 7.52 12.14
N ASP A 94 5.74 8.18 11.11
CA ASP A 94 4.36 8.66 11.12
C ASP A 94 3.37 7.49 11.26
N ALA A 95 3.55 6.41 10.49
CA ALA A 95 2.70 5.22 10.56
C ALA A 95 2.79 4.54 11.93
N ILE A 96 3.98 4.42 12.54
CA ILE A 96 4.15 3.89 13.90
C ILE A 96 3.38 4.77 14.90
N GLY A 97 3.53 6.09 14.84
CA GLY A 97 2.83 7.02 15.71
C GLY A 97 1.31 6.91 15.58
N LEU A 98 0.81 6.84 14.35
CA LEU A 98 -0.61 6.67 14.05
C LEU A 98 -1.15 5.34 14.60
N ILE A 99 -0.49 4.21 14.33
CA ILE A 99 -0.90 2.88 14.79
C ILE A 99 -0.99 2.84 16.32
N ARG A 100 0.00 3.38 17.02
CA ARG A 100 0.01 3.47 18.49
C ARG A 100 -1.10 4.39 19.04
N THR A 101 -1.36 5.52 18.35
CA THR A 101 -2.44 6.45 18.74
C THR A 101 -3.82 5.82 18.55
N LEU A 102 -3.98 4.93 17.55
CA LEU A 102 -5.20 4.13 17.38
C LEU A 102 -5.37 3.06 18.47
N GLY A 103 -4.40 2.90 19.39
CA GLY A 103 -4.45 1.98 20.52
C GLY A 103 -4.02 0.55 20.16
N PHE A 104 -3.32 0.34 19.04
CA PHE A 104 -2.86 -0.99 18.67
C PHE A 104 -1.45 -1.24 19.17
N GLU A 105 -1.29 -2.30 19.97
CA GLU A 105 0.01 -2.80 20.43
C GLU A 105 0.66 -3.72 19.39
N LYS A 106 -0.15 -4.39 18.57
CA LYS A 106 0.30 -5.30 17.52
C LYS A 106 -0.63 -5.25 16.31
N VAL A 107 -0.03 -5.21 15.11
CA VAL A 107 -0.73 -5.17 13.83
C VAL A 107 -0.11 -6.14 12.82
N ASP A 108 -0.89 -6.52 11.83
CA ASP A 108 -0.37 -7.02 10.55
C ASP A 108 -0.23 -5.85 9.57
N LEU A 109 0.72 -5.92 8.65
CA LEU A 109 0.93 -4.89 7.63
C LEU A 109 0.73 -5.47 6.23
N LEU A 110 0.07 -4.72 5.36
CA LEU A 110 0.11 -4.92 3.91
C LEU A 110 0.57 -3.62 3.26
N GLY A 111 1.74 -3.65 2.64
CA GLY A 111 2.30 -2.52 1.91
C GLY A 111 2.33 -2.78 0.42
N PHE A 112 1.74 -1.85 -0.37
CA PHE A 112 1.82 -1.88 -1.82
C PHE A 112 2.75 -0.77 -2.34
N SER A 113 3.74 -1.14 -3.15
CA SER A 113 4.68 -0.19 -3.77
C SER A 113 5.43 0.64 -2.72
N LEU A 114 5.30 1.98 -2.73
CA LEU A 114 5.80 2.87 -1.67
C LEU A 114 5.37 2.39 -0.27
N GLY A 115 4.14 1.89 -0.14
CA GLY A 115 3.65 1.32 1.12
C GLY A 115 4.45 0.12 1.60
N GLY A 116 5.01 -0.66 0.67
CA GLY A 116 5.91 -1.76 1.00
C GLY A 116 7.28 -1.29 1.48
N PHE A 117 7.81 -0.17 0.96
CA PHE A 117 9.03 0.44 1.49
C PHE A 117 8.82 0.91 2.92
N VAL A 118 7.68 1.59 3.16
CA VAL A 118 7.29 2.07 4.50
C VAL A 118 7.09 0.90 5.46
N ALA A 119 6.43 -0.18 5.03
CA ALA A 119 6.18 -1.36 5.85
C ALA A 119 7.48 -2.06 6.27
N GLN A 120 8.46 -2.19 5.37
CA GLN A 120 9.79 -2.74 5.69
C GLN A 120 10.52 -1.89 6.74
N ASP A 121 10.60 -0.58 6.52
CA ASP A 121 11.27 0.33 7.44
C ASP A 121 10.57 0.42 8.81
N LEU A 122 9.22 0.38 8.82
CA LEU A 122 8.41 0.29 10.03
C LEU A 122 8.73 -0.99 10.81
N THR A 123 8.76 -2.15 10.13
CA THR A 123 9.03 -3.45 10.77
C THR A 123 10.43 -3.47 11.40
N LEU A 124 11.44 -2.93 10.71
CA LEU A 124 12.79 -2.84 11.25
C LEU A 124 12.91 -1.88 12.44
N LYS A 125 12.12 -0.78 12.45
CA LYS A 125 12.16 0.22 13.53
C LYS A 125 11.31 -0.13 14.75
N ALA A 126 10.26 -0.91 14.56
CA ALA A 126 9.31 -1.29 15.60
C ALA A 126 8.90 -2.77 15.46
N PRO A 127 9.85 -3.72 15.60
CA PRO A 127 9.59 -5.13 15.36
C PRO A 127 8.49 -5.69 16.27
N ASP A 128 8.38 -5.20 17.51
CA ASP A 128 7.35 -5.65 18.44
C ASP A 128 5.92 -5.25 18.03
N LEU A 129 5.79 -4.21 17.18
CA LEU A 129 4.50 -3.72 16.70
C LEU A 129 3.94 -4.59 15.57
N VAL A 130 4.77 -5.31 14.84
CA VAL A 130 4.37 -6.06 13.65
C VAL A 130 4.32 -7.55 13.94
N ARG A 131 3.19 -8.21 13.63
CA ARG A 131 3.02 -9.64 13.75
C ARG A 131 3.34 -10.37 12.43
N LYS A 132 2.82 -9.86 11.32
CA LYS A 132 3.03 -10.40 9.98
C LYS A 132 3.12 -9.28 8.96
N LEU A 133 3.86 -9.51 7.87
CA LEU A 133 4.14 -8.52 6.85
C LEU A 133 3.79 -9.07 5.45
N ILE A 134 2.96 -8.35 4.72
CA ILE A 134 2.65 -8.62 3.31
C ILE A 134 3.23 -7.48 2.47
N LEU A 135 4.12 -7.83 1.55
CA LEU A 135 4.83 -6.90 0.65
C LEU A 135 4.40 -7.15 -0.80
N THR A 136 3.82 -6.14 -1.44
CA THR A 136 3.28 -6.30 -2.80
C THR A 136 3.78 -5.21 -3.74
N GLY A 137 4.21 -5.58 -4.96
CA GLY A 137 4.70 -4.62 -5.96
C GLY A 137 5.82 -3.71 -5.42
N THR A 138 6.72 -4.22 -4.62
CA THR A 138 7.69 -3.43 -3.85
C THR A 138 9.09 -4.04 -3.88
N GLY A 139 10.06 -3.36 -3.27
CA GLY A 139 11.45 -3.80 -3.23
C GLY A 139 12.22 -3.25 -2.02
N PRO A 140 13.44 -3.72 -1.77
CA PRO A 140 14.25 -3.30 -0.64
C PRO A 140 14.88 -1.92 -0.84
N ALA A 141 15.42 -1.33 0.21
CA ALA A 141 16.31 -0.18 0.10
C ALA A 141 17.51 -0.53 -0.79
N GLY A 142 17.88 0.37 -1.70
CA GLY A 142 18.90 0.13 -2.72
C GLY A 142 18.49 -0.85 -3.82
N GLY A 143 17.22 -1.26 -3.88
CA GLY A 143 16.71 -2.22 -4.86
C GLY A 143 16.83 -1.71 -6.30
N ALA A 144 17.08 -2.65 -7.22
CA ALA A 144 17.35 -2.35 -8.62
C ALA A 144 16.20 -1.60 -9.30
N GLY A 145 16.49 -0.45 -9.91
CA GLY A 145 15.54 0.35 -10.69
C GLY A 145 14.54 1.18 -9.87
N ILE A 146 14.52 1.07 -8.54
CA ILE A 146 13.60 1.85 -7.69
C ILE A 146 13.87 3.35 -7.80
N ASP A 147 15.12 3.77 -7.88
CA ASP A 147 15.52 5.16 -8.09
C ASP A 147 15.07 5.72 -9.45
N LYS A 148 14.70 4.85 -10.39
CA LYS A 148 14.24 5.16 -11.76
C LYS A 148 12.73 5.16 -11.93
N VAL A 149 11.95 4.97 -10.85
CA VAL A 149 10.47 5.02 -10.91
C VAL A 149 9.96 6.29 -11.58
N GLY A 150 10.54 7.45 -11.26
CA GLY A 150 10.19 8.72 -11.94
C GLY A 150 10.40 8.67 -13.45
N PRO A 151 11.65 8.48 -13.94
CA PRO A 151 11.95 8.35 -15.37
C PRO A 151 11.08 7.33 -16.13
N VAL A 152 10.77 6.20 -15.51
CA VAL A 152 9.87 5.17 -16.10
C VAL A 152 8.43 5.66 -16.16
N SER A 153 7.97 6.37 -15.12
CA SER A 153 6.56 6.76 -14.99
C SER A 153 6.18 7.96 -15.84
N TRP A 154 7.04 8.96 -15.98
CA TRP A 154 6.69 10.21 -16.65
C TRP A 154 6.20 10.02 -18.09
N PRO A 155 6.87 9.24 -18.98
CA PRO A 155 6.38 9.01 -20.34
C PRO A 155 4.99 8.34 -20.37
N LEU A 156 4.73 7.42 -19.44
CA LEU A 156 3.45 6.71 -19.36
C LEU A 156 2.34 7.59 -18.78
N MET A 157 2.68 8.50 -17.87
CA MET A 157 1.75 9.51 -17.38
C MET A 157 1.35 10.50 -18.48
N ILE A 158 2.31 10.96 -19.29
CA ILE A 158 2.05 11.80 -20.46
C ILE A 158 1.18 11.04 -21.46
N LYS A 159 1.49 9.76 -21.72
CA LYS A 159 0.65 8.90 -22.57
C LYS A 159 -0.77 8.79 -22.03
N GLY A 160 -0.94 8.66 -20.71
CA GLY A 160 -2.25 8.66 -20.06
C GLY A 160 -3.03 9.93 -20.35
N LEU A 161 -2.38 11.09 -20.18
CA LEU A 161 -2.98 12.40 -20.49
C LEU A 161 -3.41 12.50 -21.97
N LEU A 162 -2.51 12.16 -22.90
CA LEU A 162 -2.79 12.23 -24.35
C LEU A 162 -3.89 11.26 -24.79
N THR A 163 -4.05 10.14 -24.11
CA THR A 163 -5.08 9.13 -24.45
C THR A 163 -6.34 9.23 -23.59
N LEU A 164 -6.44 10.25 -22.72
CA LEU A 164 -7.54 10.47 -21.76
C LEU A 164 -7.79 9.24 -20.87
N ARG A 165 -6.70 8.55 -20.48
CA ARG A 165 -6.74 7.37 -19.59
C ARG A 165 -5.99 7.66 -18.33
N ASP A 166 -6.49 7.08 -17.22
CA ASP A 166 -5.73 7.08 -15.94
C ASP A 166 -4.34 6.45 -16.17
N PRO A 167 -3.25 7.10 -15.77
CA PRO A 167 -1.89 6.58 -15.94
C PRO A 167 -1.69 5.17 -15.38
N LYS A 168 -2.43 4.78 -14.33
CA LYS A 168 -2.40 3.41 -13.78
C LYS A 168 -2.73 2.33 -14.81
N PHE A 169 -3.47 2.67 -15.86
CA PHE A 169 -3.72 1.75 -16.99
C PHE A 169 -2.41 1.26 -17.64
N TYR A 170 -1.41 2.13 -17.73
CA TYR A 170 -0.13 1.84 -18.38
C TYR A 170 0.96 1.45 -17.37
N LEU A 171 0.88 1.98 -16.16
CA LEU A 171 1.88 1.78 -15.11
C LEU A 171 1.71 0.44 -14.38
N PHE A 172 0.46 0.00 -14.19
CA PHE A 172 0.16 -1.13 -13.30
C PHE A 172 -0.10 -2.44 -14.04
N PHE A 173 -0.42 -2.37 -15.32
CA PHE A 173 -0.87 -3.53 -16.10
C PHE A 173 -0.07 -3.70 -17.37
N THR A 174 0.03 -4.95 -17.84
CA THR A 174 0.69 -5.28 -19.09
C THR A 174 -0.09 -4.74 -20.30
N SER A 175 0.59 -4.62 -21.44
CA SER A 175 -0.05 -4.20 -22.70
C SER A 175 -0.79 -5.34 -23.43
N THR A 176 -0.84 -6.55 -22.86
CA THR A 176 -1.57 -7.69 -23.40
C THR A 176 -3.08 -7.46 -23.39
N ALA A 177 -3.85 -8.29 -24.05
CA ALA A 177 -5.31 -8.24 -23.99
C ALA A 177 -5.83 -8.48 -22.55
N ASN A 178 -5.19 -9.38 -21.83
CA ASN A 178 -5.51 -9.70 -20.43
C ASN A 178 -5.20 -8.50 -19.52
N GLY A 179 -3.98 -7.95 -19.57
CA GLY A 179 -3.60 -6.78 -18.78
C GLY A 179 -4.49 -5.57 -19.03
N ARG A 180 -4.83 -5.27 -20.30
CA ARG A 180 -5.76 -4.16 -20.63
C ARG A 180 -7.17 -4.40 -20.08
N ARG A 181 -7.67 -5.64 -20.06
CA ARG A 181 -8.96 -6.00 -19.45
C ARG A 181 -8.92 -5.80 -17.96
N ALA A 182 -7.87 -6.29 -17.31
CA ALA A 182 -7.64 -6.13 -15.86
C ALA A 182 -7.53 -4.65 -15.46
N ALA A 183 -6.81 -3.83 -16.24
CA ALA A 183 -6.71 -2.38 -16.04
C ALA A 183 -8.08 -1.69 -16.04
N LYS A 184 -8.93 -2.00 -17.03
CA LYS A 184 -10.28 -1.43 -17.13
C LYS A 184 -11.13 -1.83 -15.91
N ALA A 185 -11.09 -3.11 -15.52
CA ALA A 185 -11.82 -3.63 -14.38
C ALA A 185 -11.37 -2.95 -13.07
N PHE A 186 -10.07 -2.87 -12.82
CA PHE A 186 -9.50 -2.19 -11.66
C PHE A 186 -9.91 -0.72 -11.59
N LEU A 187 -9.73 0.03 -12.67
CA LEU A 187 -10.10 1.46 -12.72
C LEU A 187 -11.61 1.67 -12.57
N GLY A 188 -12.43 0.71 -13.00
CA GLY A 188 -13.87 0.69 -12.75
C GLY A 188 -14.18 0.57 -11.26
N ARG A 189 -13.50 -0.35 -10.56
CA ARG A 189 -13.67 -0.55 -9.11
C ARG A 189 -13.29 0.68 -8.29
N LEU A 190 -12.22 1.39 -8.65
CA LEU A 190 -11.83 2.64 -7.98
C LEU A 190 -12.86 3.77 -8.11
N LYS A 191 -13.82 3.65 -9.04
CA LYS A 191 -14.90 4.61 -9.25
C LYS A 191 -16.21 4.19 -8.57
N GLU A 192 -16.24 3.07 -7.85
CA GLU A 192 -17.45 2.57 -7.18
C GLU A 192 -17.90 3.49 -6.03
N ARG A 193 -16.96 4.06 -5.27
CA ARG A 193 -17.28 5.09 -4.27
C ARG A 193 -17.81 6.35 -4.95
N LYS A 194 -18.99 6.82 -4.55
CA LYS A 194 -19.67 7.98 -5.15
C LYS A 194 -19.70 9.20 -4.24
N ALA A 195 -19.82 8.99 -2.92
CA ALA A 195 -19.89 10.05 -1.92
C ALA A 195 -18.56 10.19 -1.17
N ASP A 196 -18.30 11.37 -0.61
CA ASP A 196 -17.14 11.68 0.24
C ASP A 196 -15.80 11.20 -0.35
N ARG A 197 -15.62 11.42 -1.65
CA ARG A 197 -14.40 11.05 -2.33
C ARG A 197 -13.23 11.92 -1.89
N ASP A 198 -12.09 11.28 -1.70
CA ASP A 198 -10.87 11.99 -1.34
C ASP A 198 -10.36 12.85 -2.51
N LYS A 199 -9.79 13.99 -2.16
CA LYS A 199 -9.02 14.79 -3.12
C LYS A 199 -7.69 14.09 -3.38
N GLY A 200 -7.30 14.02 -4.65
CA GLY A 200 -5.97 13.52 -5.03
C GLY A 200 -4.85 14.33 -4.34
N PRO A 201 -3.62 13.81 -4.35
CA PRO A 201 -2.48 14.50 -3.78
C PRO A 201 -2.20 15.81 -4.51
N THR A 202 -1.70 16.81 -3.79
CA THR A 202 -1.19 18.03 -4.43
C THR A 202 0.05 17.70 -5.27
N PRO A 203 0.37 18.50 -6.32
CA PRO A 203 1.63 18.31 -7.07
C PRO A 203 2.87 18.30 -6.18
N GLU A 204 2.90 19.15 -5.15
CA GLU A 204 4.00 19.16 -4.19
C GLU A 204 4.11 17.84 -3.43
N ALA A 205 3.01 17.35 -2.87
CA ALA A 205 2.99 16.09 -2.12
C ALA A 205 3.39 14.90 -3.01
N PHE A 206 2.92 14.88 -4.25
CA PHE A 206 3.27 13.86 -5.24
C PHE A 206 4.79 13.85 -5.55
N LEU A 207 5.40 15.02 -5.76
CA LEU A 207 6.85 15.14 -6.00
C LEU A 207 7.68 14.81 -4.76
N ARG A 208 7.18 15.14 -3.57
CA ARG A 208 7.85 14.81 -2.31
C ARG A 208 7.89 13.30 -2.08
N GLN A 209 6.80 12.60 -2.34
CA GLN A 209 6.80 11.13 -2.30
C GLN A 209 7.73 10.51 -3.35
N LEU A 210 7.79 11.08 -4.57
CA LEU A 210 8.73 10.63 -5.59
C LEU A 210 10.19 10.81 -5.14
N LYS A 211 10.49 11.91 -4.44
CA LYS A 211 11.81 12.11 -3.82
C LYS A 211 12.11 11.03 -2.78
N ALA A 212 11.13 10.64 -1.95
CA ALA A 212 11.29 9.57 -0.97
C ALA A 212 11.58 8.22 -1.65
N ILE A 213 10.88 7.90 -2.74
CA ILE A 213 11.11 6.68 -3.55
C ILE A 213 12.54 6.69 -4.12
N LYS A 214 12.95 7.80 -4.75
CA LYS A 214 14.29 7.92 -5.30
C LYS A 214 15.36 7.74 -4.22
N SER A 215 15.18 8.40 -3.08
CA SER A 215 16.09 8.26 -1.94
C SER A 215 16.15 6.82 -1.42
N TRP A 216 15.01 6.11 -1.36
CA TRP A 216 14.96 4.70 -0.97
C TRP A 216 15.76 3.81 -1.93
N GLY A 217 15.58 4.00 -3.23
CA GLY A 217 16.33 3.24 -4.25
C GLY A 217 17.83 3.56 -4.29
N GLN A 218 18.26 4.68 -3.72
CA GLN A 218 19.67 5.10 -3.65
C GLN A 218 20.32 4.81 -2.29
N GLN A 219 19.57 4.31 -1.31
CA GLN A 219 20.13 3.96 -0.01
C GLN A 219 21.03 2.72 -0.09
N ALA A 220 21.94 2.61 0.87
CA ALA A 220 22.59 1.33 1.12
C ALA A 220 21.53 0.27 1.50
N PRO A 221 21.71 -0.99 1.08
CA PRO A 221 20.80 -2.06 1.44
C PRO A 221 20.64 -2.19 2.97
N GLN A 222 19.39 -2.31 3.42
CA GLN A 222 19.11 -2.61 4.82
C GLN A 222 19.35 -4.09 5.11
N ASP A 223 19.58 -4.41 6.38
CA ASP A 223 19.63 -5.81 6.84
C ASP A 223 18.22 -6.39 6.93
N LEU A 224 17.75 -6.99 5.83
CA LEU A 224 16.47 -7.67 5.78
C LEU A 224 16.47 -8.99 6.56
N GLY A 225 17.64 -9.53 6.88
CA GLY A 225 17.78 -10.71 7.76
C GLY A 225 17.27 -10.45 9.17
N SER A 226 17.23 -9.17 9.59
CA SER A 226 16.68 -8.75 10.87
C SER A 226 15.13 -8.68 10.90
N ILE A 227 14.44 -8.90 9.78
CA ILE A 227 12.97 -9.03 9.78
C ILE A 227 12.61 -10.39 10.37
N GLY A 228 12.31 -10.42 11.67
CA GLY A 228 12.02 -11.63 12.42
C GLY A 228 10.56 -12.09 12.39
N VAL A 229 9.70 -11.49 11.57
CA VAL A 229 8.28 -11.83 11.44
C VAL A 229 8.02 -12.58 10.13
N PRO A 230 6.95 -13.41 10.05
CA PRO A 230 6.57 -14.04 8.79
C PRO A 230 6.29 -13.00 7.70
N VAL A 231 6.79 -13.24 6.48
CA VAL A 231 6.63 -12.33 5.32
C VAL A 231 6.05 -13.06 4.12
N LEU A 232 5.01 -12.47 3.51
CA LEU A 232 4.49 -12.86 2.20
C LEU A 232 4.84 -11.76 1.19
N ILE A 233 5.48 -12.13 0.10
CA ILE A 233 5.84 -11.23 -1.00
C ILE A 233 5.00 -11.62 -2.21
N ALA A 234 4.35 -10.64 -2.87
CA ALA A 234 3.57 -10.87 -4.08
C ALA A 234 3.83 -9.78 -5.13
N ASN A 235 4.08 -10.18 -6.39
CA ASN A 235 4.31 -9.24 -7.48
C ASN A 235 3.85 -9.83 -8.83
N GLY A 236 3.73 -8.98 -9.87
CA GLY A 236 3.63 -9.44 -11.26
C GLY A 236 5.00 -9.78 -11.84
N ASP A 237 5.05 -10.67 -12.83
CA ASP A 237 6.28 -11.05 -13.54
C ASP A 237 6.84 -9.94 -14.44
N SER A 238 5.99 -9.00 -14.81
CA SER A 238 6.26 -7.92 -15.76
C SER A 238 6.14 -6.52 -15.12
N ASP A 239 6.51 -6.39 -13.84
CA ASP A 239 6.50 -5.10 -13.13
C ASP A 239 7.60 -4.18 -13.66
N ILE A 240 7.20 -3.10 -14.33
CA ILE A 240 8.10 -2.08 -14.91
C ILE A 240 8.43 -0.94 -13.93
N MET A 241 7.67 -0.78 -12.85
CA MET A 241 7.89 0.29 -11.85
C MET A 241 8.86 -0.17 -10.76
N VAL A 242 8.61 -1.32 -10.17
CA VAL A 242 9.51 -1.96 -9.21
C VAL A 242 9.83 -3.36 -9.71
N PRO A 243 10.91 -3.51 -10.48
CA PRO A 243 11.22 -4.77 -11.17
C PRO A 243 11.09 -6.00 -10.29
N THR A 244 10.47 -7.06 -10.81
CA THR A 244 10.18 -8.32 -10.10
C THR A 244 11.43 -8.97 -9.49
N ALA A 245 12.61 -8.70 -10.03
CA ALA A 245 13.88 -9.09 -9.44
C ALA A 245 14.05 -8.62 -7.98
N ASN A 246 13.45 -7.50 -7.60
CA ASN A 246 13.45 -7.03 -6.20
C ASN A 246 12.67 -7.96 -5.28
N SER A 247 11.55 -8.53 -5.74
CA SER A 247 10.78 -9.53 -4.96
C SER A 247 11.59 -10.81 -4.77
N ILE A 248 12.35 -11.24 -5.80
CA ILE A 248 13.25 -12.38 -5.73
C ILE A 248 14.42 -12.09 -4.78
N ASP A 249 14.97 -10.88 -4.79
CA ASP A 249 16.03 -10.47 -3.84
C ASP A 249 15.51 -10.49 -2.39
N MET A 250 14.33 -9.92 -2.15
CA MET A 250 13.75 -9.89 -0.81
C MET A 250 13.50 -11.30 -0.24
N VAL A 251 12.97 -12.23 -1.03
CA VAL A 251 12.72 -13.60 -0.55
C VAL A 251 14.00 -14.35 -0.21
N ARG A 252 15.11 -14.03 -0.87
CA ARG A 252 16.44 -14.61 -0.55
C ARG A 252 17.03 -14.05 0.74
N ARG A 253 16.70 -12.79 1.07
CA ARG A 253 17.31 -12.04 2.19
C ARG A 253 16.47 -12.07 3.46
N ILE A 254 15.14 -12.30 3.34
CA ILE A 254 14.24 -12.37 4.50
C ILE A 254 14.03 -13.84 4.87
N PRO A 255 14.42 -14.27 6.08
CA PRO A 255 14.28 -15.66 6.50
C PRO A 255 12.82 -16.14 6.46
N GLY A 256 12.58 -17.29 5.81
CA GLY A 256 11.26 -17.91 5.75
C GLY A 256 10.19 -17.14 4.93
N ALA A 257 10.58 -16.12 4.18
CA ALA A 257 9.63 -15.38 3.34
C ALA A 257 9.03 -16.28 2.24
N GLN A 258 7.72 -16.09 2.01
CA GLN A 258 6.98 -16.75 0.94
C GLN A 258 6.89 -15.82 -0.28
N LEU A 259 6.92 -16.39 -1.50
CA LEU A 259 6.85 -15.64 -2.75
C LEU A 259 5.69 -16.12 -3.63
N VAL A 260 4.93 -15.16 -4.16
CA VAL A 260 3.91 -15.37 -5.20
C VAL A 260 4.21 -14.44 -6.37
N ILE A 261 4.43 -15.00 -7.56
CA ILE A 261 4.57 -14.24 -8.81
C ILE A 261 3.38 -14.53 -9.71
N TYR A 262 2.72 -13.47 -10.16
CA TYR A 262 1.58 -13.56 -11.08
C TYR A 262 2.05 -13.38 -12.53
N GLU A 263 1.74 -14.35 -13.38
CA GLU A 263 2.06 -14.31 -14.81
C GLU A 263 1.22 -13.27 -15.54
N ASP A 264 1.78 -12.69 -16.60
CA ASP A 264 1.18 -11.63 -17.43
C ASP A 264 0.61 -10.50 -16.58
N ALA A 265 1.30 -10.14 -15.50
CA ALA A 265 0.89 -9.13 -14.57
C ALA A 265 2.00 -8.10 -14.33
N GLY A 266 1.65 -6.81 -14.35
CA GLY A 266 2.56 -5.71 -14.06
C GLY A 266 2.58 -5.37 -12.56
N HIS A 267 2.87 -4.09 -12.27
CA HIS A 267 2.92 -3.55 -10.90
C HIS A 267 1.63 -3.81 -10.09
N GLY A 268 0.48 -3.80 -10.76
CA GLY A 268 -0.83 -4.10 -10.17
C GLY A 268 -1.18 -5.59 -10.11
N GLY A 269 -0.19 -6.50 -10.03
CA GLY A 269 -0.40 -7.94 -10.08
C GLY A 269 -1.45 -8.46 -9.10
N ILE A 270 -1.46 -7.97 -7.86
CA ILE A 270 -2.46 -8.34 -6.85
C ILE A 270 -3.87 -7.84 -7.20
N PHE A 271 -4.01 -6.71 -7.89
CA PHE A 271 -5.31 -6.18 -8.31
C PHE A 271 -5.89 -6.95 -9.50
N GLN A 272 -5.01 -7.37 -10.42
CA GLN A 272 -5.37 -8.23 -11.52
C GLN A 272 -5.83 -9.61 -11.03
N ASN A 273 -5.15 -10.14 -10.03
CA ASN A 273 -5.36 -11.48 -9.49
C ASN A 273 -5.98 -11.47 -8.08
N HIS A 274 -6.83 -10.48 -7.77
CA HIS A 274 -7.40 -10.31 -6.43
C HIS A 274 -8.16 -11.54 -5.93
N ALA A 275 -8.81 -12.30 -6.83
CA ALA A 275 -9.57 -13.50 -6.46
C ALA A 275 -8.66 -14.65 -5.96
N ASP A 276 -7.39 -14.68 -6.37
CA ASP A 276 -6.37 -15.61 -5.88
C ASP A 276 -5.56 -15.01 -4.71
N PHE A 277 -5.21 -13.71 -4.81
CA PHE A 277 -4.41 -13.05 -3.78
C PHE A 277 -5.10 -12.98 -2.42
N VAL A 278 -6.39 -12.63 -2.38
CA VAL A 278 -7.11 -12.44 -1.10
C VAL A 278 -7.17 -13.72 -0.26
N PRO A 279 -7.57 -14.89 -0.81
CA PRO A 279 -7.52 -16.15 -0.05
C PRO A 279 -6.10 -16.50 0.44
N LYS A 280 -5.06 -16.31 -0.38
CA LYS A 280 -3.66 -16.55 0.01
C LYS A 280 -3.23 -15.62 1.15
N ALA A 281 -3.55 -14.33 1.05
CA ALA A 281 -3.24 -13.36 2.11
C ALA A 281 -3.96 -13.70 3.42
N LEU A 282 -5.24 -14.08 3.38
CA LEU A 282 -5.98 -14.53 4.57
C LEU A 282 -5.37 -15.78 5.17
N SER A 283 -5.08 -16.81 4.37
CA SER A 283 -4.44 -18.05 4.84
C SER A 283 -3.09 -17.76 5.50
N PHE A 284 -2.28 -16.89 4.89
CA PHE A 284 -0.99 -16.45 5.48
C PHE A 284 -1.19 -15.73 6.82
N LEU A 285 -2.19 -14.84 6.92
CA LEU A 285 -2.48 -14.09 8.14
C LEU A 285 -3.06 -14.99 9.25
N ASP A 286 -3.72 -16.09 8.91
CA ASP A 286 -4.33 -17.03 9.86
C ASP A 286 -3.32 -18.07 10.39
N ALA A 287 -2.34 -18.49 9.60
CA ALA A 287 -1.25 -19.38 10.01
C ALA A 287 -0.42 -18.77 11.14
#